data_858cd921fa261e1e97fc12f045b34b7b
#
_entry.id   858cd921fa261e1e97fc12f045b34b7b
#
_cell.length_a   1.000
_cell.length_b   1.000
_cell.length_c   1.000
_cell.angle_alpha   90.00
_cell.angle_beta   90.00
_cell.angle_gamma   90.00
#
_symmetry.space_group_name_H-M   'P 1'
#
loop_
_entity.id
_entity.type
_entity.pdbx_description
1 polymer ?
#
loop_
_entity_poly.entity_id
_entity_poly.type
_entity_poly.pdbx_seq_one_letter_code
_entity_poly.pdbx_strand_id
1 'polypeptide(L)'
;MDTLPLLLALLLSATPPPSARTLNTQGFRLYQAGQYPEALEKFEAAAQADPKLALAHYNVAATLGVLRKKGKICDYSAYRETIVERLTRSVELDPRRLTRAKADADLDPIRDTLGWQRLLGLSPQNEAHLPKLLRRVTWFKLDAGMAREKLTFPDARRVVLERTGFDEKAQRVTTRKRTGTYTLQGRTLRVAFPNEPAVEGTLSDKGALQLGALGTFTDLPPECDA
;
A
#
# COMPACT_ATOMS: atom_id res chain seq x y z
N MET A 1 -15.91 67.29 33.16
CA MET A 1 -15.39 66.12 33.91
C MET A 1 -15.59 64.93 32.98
N ASP A 2 -14.63 64.72 32.06
CA ASP A 2 -14.72 63.67 31.04
C ASP A 2 -13.95 62.43 31.55
N THR A 3 -14.69 61.38 31.81
CA THR A 3 -14.12 60.06 32.17
C THR A 3 -13.87 59.27 30.92
N LEU A 4 -12.60 59.17 30.51
CA LEU A 4 -12.13 58.33 29.42
C LEU A 4 -12.16 56.84 29.86
N PRO A 5 -12.86 55.90 29.17
CA PRO A 5 -12.80 54.49 29.54
C PRO A 5 -11.46 53.90 29.04
N LEU A 6 -10.71 53.36 29.96
CA LEU A 6 -9.50 52.59 29.72
C LEU A 6 -9.88 51.26 29.00
N LEU A 7 -9.70 51.17 27.68
CA LEU A 7 -9.81 49.93 26.94
C LEU A 7 -8.56 49.09 27.22
N LEU A 8 -8.72 48.12 28.15
CA LEU A 8 -7.72 47.10 28.46
C LEU A 8 -7.72 46.10 27.26
N ALA A 9 -6.84 46.28 26.29
CA ALA A 9 -6.62 45.29 25.24
C ALA A 9 -5.94 44.07 25.83
N LEU A 10 -6.70 42.99 26.04
CA LEU A 10 -6.15 41.65 26.31
C LEU A 10 -5.39 41.18 25.07
N LEU A 11 -4.09 41.32 25.08
CA LEU A 11 -3.19 40.63 24.15
C LEU A 11 -3.25 39.13 24.45
N LEU A 12 -4.13 38.39 23.76
CA LEU A 12 -4.08 36.94 23.70
C LEU A 12 -2.75 36.58 23.05
N SER A 13 -1.76 36.24 23.85
CA SER A 13 -0.50 35.66 23.41
C SER A 13 -0.81 34.31 22.79
N ALA A 14 -1.03 34.27 21.47
CA ALA A 14 -1.14 33.03 20.73
C ALA A 14 0.17 32.25 20.88
N THR A 15 0.12 31.11 21.55
CA THR A 15 1.27 30.20 21.59
C THR A 15 1.63 29.79 20.18
N PRO A 16 2.91 29.83 19.79
CA PRO A 16 3.30 29.44 18.44
C PRO A 16 2.89 27.98 18.18
N PRO A 17 2.49 27.66 16.95
CA PRO A 17 2.11 26.29 16.60
C PRO A 17 3.25 25.31 16.92
N PRO A 18 2.94 24.09 17.35
CA PRO A 18 3.94 23.10 17.73
C PRO A 18 4.82 22.74 16.52
N SER A 19 6.10 22.56 16.75
CA SER A 19 7.05 22.16 15.67
C SER A 19 6.71 20.77 15.12
N ALA A 20 7.14 20.49 13.89
CA ALA A 20 6.98 19.16 13.27
C ALA A 20 7.54 18.03 14.14
N ARG A 21 8.68 18.26 14.79
CA ARG A 21 9.28 17.30 15.70
C ARG A 21 8.44 17.09 16.97
N THR A 22 7.86 18.15 17.49
CA THR A 22 6.94 18.07 18.65
C THR A 22 5.70 17.26 18.28
N LEU A 23 5.07 17.56 17.13
CA LEU A 23 3.91 16.82 16.62
C LEU A 23 4.25 15.33 16.40
N ASN A 24 5.39 15.04 15.80
CA ASN A 24 5.83 13.66 15.59
C ASN A 24 6.05 12.92 16.93
N THR A 25 6.58 13.59 17.96
CA THR A 25 6.75 12.99 19.30
C THR A 25 5.42 12.72 19.97
N GLN A 26 4.45 13.62 19.81
CA GLN A 26 3.08 13.43 20.32
C GLN A 26 2.42 12.23 19.63
N GLY A 27 2.51 12.16 18.29
CA GLY A 27 2.02 11.03 17.50
C GLY A 27 2.62 9.71 17.95
N PHE A 28 3.92 9.67 18.25
CA PHE A 28 4.58 8.45 18.69
C PHE A 28 4.07 7.97 20.07
N ARG A 29 3.77 8.88 20.99
CA ARG A 29 3.15 8.53 22.28
C ARG A 29 1.75 7.92 22.09
N LEU A 30 0.94 8.52 21.23
CA LEU A 30 -0.39 8.01 20.88
C LEU A 30 -0.30 6.63 20.22
N TYR A 31 0.66 6.46 19.30
CA TYR A 31 0.92 5.18 18.65
C TYR A 31 1.27 4.08 19.65
N GLN A 32 2.15 4.38 20.62
CA GLN A 32 2.51 3.44 21.69
C GLN A 32 1.34 3.11 22.61
N ALA A 33 0.39 4.04 22.76
CA ALA A 33 -0.85 3.83 23.52
C ALA A 33 -1.93 3.08 22.71
N GLY A 34 -1.65 2.71 21.45
CA GLY A 34 -2.59 2.03 20.55
C GLY A 34 -3.68 2.94 19.96
N GLN A 35 -3.56 4.24 20.14
CA GLN A 35 -4.45 5.29 19.61
C GLN A 35 -4.00 5.66 18.20
N TYR A 36 -4.16 4.72 17.25
CA TYR A 36 -3.61 4.85 15.90
C TYR A 36 -4.25 5.95 15.05
N PRO A 37 -5.58 6.21 15.12
CA PRO A 37 -6.19 7.33 14.42
C PRO A 37 -5.61 8.68 14.83
N GLU A 38 -5.55 8.93 16.13
CA GLU A 38 -5.02 10.18 16.69
C GLU A 38 -3.50 10.30 16.44
N ALA A 39 -2.78 9.18 16.44
CA ALA A 39 -1.36 9.15 16.08
C ALA A 39 -1.17 9.55 14.62
N LEU A 40 -2.02 9.03 13.70
CA LEU A 40 -1.99 9.36 12.28
C LEU A 40 -2.15 10.87 12.06
N GLU A 41 -3.16 11.49 12.69
CA GLU A 41 -3.37 12.95 12.60
C GLU A 41 -2.12 13.74 13.01
N LYS A 42 -1.45 13.35 14.10
CA LYS A 42 -0.24 14.01 14.56
C LYS A 42 0.94 13.81 13.61
N PHE A 43 1.10 12.62 13.04
CA PHE A 43 2.16 12.35 12.09
C PHE A 43 1.93 13.07 10.76
N GLU A 44 0.69 13.16 10.29
CA GLU A 44 0.33 13.93 9.09
C GLU A 44 0.55 15.42 9.30
N ALA A 45 0.13 15.97 10.44
CA ALA A 45 0.41 17.35 10.81
C ALA A 45 1.93 17.63 10.89
N ALA A 46 2.73 16.67 11.38
CA ALA A 46 4.18 16.77 11.41
C ALA A 46 4.77 16.79 9.98
N ALA A 47 4.28 15.92 9.09
CA ALA A 47 4.72 15.88 7.69
C ALA A 47 4.29 17.13 6.89
N GLN A 48 3.17 17.74 7.25
CA GLN A 48 2.73 19.02 6.67
C GLN A 48 3.59 20.18 7.18
N ALA A 49 3.90 20.23 8.49
CA ALA A 49 4.71 21.29 9.09
C ALA A 49 6.17 21.24 8.62
N ASP A 50 6.71 20.06 8.33
CA ASP A 50 8.02 19.88 7.72
C ASP A 50 7.98 18.72 6.71
N PRO A 51 7.77 19.00 5.41
CA PRO A 51 7.74 17.99 4.36
C PRO A 51 9.08 17.26 4.12
N LYS A 52 10.16 17.70 4.76
CA LYS A 52 11.49 17.06 4.73
C LYS A 52 11.76 16.19 5.96
N LEU A 53 10.83 16.12 6.90
CA LEU A 53 10.98 15.25 8.07
C LEU A 53 10.70 13.79 7.70
N ALA A 54 11.73 13.06 7.27
CA ALA A 54 11.66 11.66 6.86
C ALA A 54 10.93 10.77 7.88
N LEU A 55 11.13 11.02 9.18
CA LEU A 55 10.53 10.23 10.25
C LEU A 55 9.00 10.40 10.29
N ALA A 56 8.46 11.58 9.99
CA ALA A 56 7.02 11.80 9.96
C ALA A 56 6.36 10.97 8.84
N HIS A 57 6.92 11.00 7.64
CA HIS A 57 6.44 10.16 6.52
C HIS A 57 6.52 8.66 6.84
N TYR A 58 7.59 8.22 7.49
CA TYR A 58 7.74 6.84 7.95
C TYR A 58 6.61 6.45 8.91
N ASN A 59 6.38 7.29 9.92
CA ASN A 59 5.38 7.02 10.95
C ASN A 59 3.94 7.05 10.39
N VAL A 60 3.66 7.92 9.40
CA VAL A 60 2.40 7.87 8.64
C VAL A 60 2.24 6.50 7.96
N ALA A 61 3.26 6.06 7.20
CA ALA A 61 3.21 4.78 6.50
C ALA A 61 2.98 3.58 7.45
N ALA A 62 3.73 3.53 8.56
CA ALA A 62 3.60 2.46 9.56
C ALA A 62 2.21 2.47 10.22
N THR A 63 1.70 3.66 10.59
CA THR A 63 0.39 3.79 11.21
C THR A 63 -0.74 3.37 10.27
N LEU A 64 -0.68 3.78 8.99
CA LEU A 64 -1.62 3.32 7.96
C LEU A 64 -1.56 1.80 7.79
N GLY A 65 -0.36 1.21 7.83
CA GLY A 65 -0.19 -0.24 7.79
C GLY A 65 -0.89 -0.96 8.95
N VAL A 66 -0.80 -0.43 10.17
CA VAL A 66 -1.54 -0.95 11.34
C VAL A 66 -3.05 -0.82 11.15
N LEU A 67 -3.53 0.36 10.74
CA LEU A 67 -4.96 0.61 10.51
C LEU A 67 -5.52 -0.34 9.44
N ARG A 68 -4.75 -0.57 8.36
CA ARG A 68 -5.09 -1.55 7.34
C ARG A 68 -5.21 -2.96 7.91
N LYS A 69 -4.26 -3.42 8.71
CA LYS A 69 -4.33 -4.74 9.38
C LYS A 69 -5.54 -4.88 10.31
N LYS A 70 -6.03 -3.76 10.83
CA LYS A 70 -7.25 -3.71 11.65
C LYS A 70 -8.55 -3.59 10.83
N GLY A 71 -8.48 -3.67 9.49
CA GLY A 71 -9.64 -3.57 8.60
C GLY A 71 -10.17 -2.15 8.41
N LYS A 72 -9.43 -1.13 8.82
CA LYS A 72 -9.82 0.29 8.77
C LYS A 72 -9.29 0.98 7.50
N ILE A 73 -9.44 0.31 6.35
CA ILE A 73 -8.85 0.76 5.09
C ILE A 73 -9.51 2.04 4.60
N CYS A 74 -10.84 2.02 4.47
CA CYS A 74 -11.60 3.13 3.90
C CYS A 74 -11.71 4.31 4.88
N ASP A 75 -11.88 4.01 6.16
CA ASP A 75 -12.04 5.02 7.21
C ASP A 75 -10.83 6.00 7.29
N TYR A 76 -9.63 5.52 6.95
CA TYR A 76 -8.38 6.28 7.07
C TYR A 76 -7.57 6.32 5.78
N SER A 77 -8.15 5.99 4.65
CA SER A 77 -7.44 5.89 3.35
C SER A 77 -6.14 5.07 3.46
N ALA A 78 -6.19 3.98 4.27
CA ALA A 78 -5.06 3.09 4.51
C ALA A 78 -4.80 2.18 3.30
N TYR A 79 -4.81 2.79 2.09
CA TYR A 79 -4.56 2.13 0.82
C TYR A 79 -3.11 1.69 0.70
N ARG A 80 -2.89 0.58 0.04
CA ARG A 80 -1.52 0.06 -0.20
C ARG A 80 -0.66 1.08 -0.95
N GLU A 81 -1.26 1.76 -1.92
CA GLU A 81 -0.59 2.82 -2.68
C GLU A 81 -0.15 3.97 -1.77
N THR A 82 -1.04 4.48 -0.93
CA THR A 82 -0.74 5.56 0.03
C THR A 82 0.40 5.18 0.98
N ILE A 83 0.38 3.94 1.50
CA ILE A 83 1.43 3.45 2.41
C ILE A 83 2.78 3.41 1.68
N VAL A 84 2.81 2.89 0.44
CA VAL A 84 4.01 2.83 -0.40
C VAL A 84 4.53 4.23 -0.71
N GLU A 85 3.65 5.17 -1.08
CA GLU A 85 4.03 6.55 -1.38
C GLU A 85 4.69 7.23 -0.18
N ARG A 86 4.06 7.14 1.00
CA ARG A 86 4.61 7.72 2.24
C ARG A 86 5.94 7.10 2.62
N LEU A 87 6.08 5.79 2.50
CA LEU A 87 7.34 5.11 2.77
C LEU A 87 8.41 5.48 1.75
N THR A 88 8.08 5.54 0.47
CA THR A 88 9.00 5.97 -0.59
C THR A 88 9.54 7.37 -0.29
N ARG A 89 8.66 8.31 0.04
CA ARG A 89 9.08 9.66 0.42
C ARG A 89 10.02 9.66 1.63
N SER A 90 9.74 8.84 2.63
CA SER A 90 10.62 8.69 3.80
C SER A 90 12.02 8.18 3.43
N VAL A 91 12.09 7.18 2.56
CA VAL A 91 13.35 6.57 2.11
C VAL A 91 14.15 7.52 1.20
N GLU A 92 13.49 8.29 0.33
CA GLU A 92 14.13 9.33 -0.47
C GLU A 92 14.81 10.40 0.40
N LEU A 93 14.15 10.79 1.49
CA LEU A 93 14.66 11.79 2.43
C LEU A 93 15.75 11.23 3.36
N ASP A 94 15.67 9.97 3.75
CA ASP A 94 16.63 9.27 4.58
C ASP A 94 16.70 7.78 4.20
N PRO A 95 17.65 7.38 3.34
CA PRO A 95 17.78 5.99 2.87
C PRO A 95 17.93 4.94 3.99
N ARG A 96 18.39 5.34 5.18
CA ARG A 96 18.51 4.43 6.34
C ARG A 96 17.18 3.91 6.82
N ARG A 97 16.05 4.60 6.47
CA ARG A 97 14.70 4.18 6.77
C ARG A 97 14.34 2.84 6.13
N LEU A 98 14.92 2.53 4.97
CA LEU A 98 14.68 1.25 4.32
C LEU A 98 15.14 0.05 5.17
N THR A 99 16.26 0.19 5.88
CA THR A 99 16.75 -0.88 6.77
C THR A 99 15.74 -1.18 7.88
N ARG A 100 15.19 -0.14 8.51
CA ARG A 100 14.14 -0.28 9.52
C ARG A 100 12.87 -0.88 8.91
N ALA A 101 12.42 -0.37 7.75
CA ALA A 101 11.21 -0.82 7.08
C ALA A 101 11.23 -2.32 6.75
N LYS A 102 12.40 -2.90 6.44
CA LYS A 102 12.54 -4.33 6.17
C LYS A 102 12.18 -5.21 7.36
N ALA A 103 12.38 -4.73 8.59
CA ALA A 103 12.09 -5.45 9.83
C ALA A 103 10.77 -5.03 10.48
N ASP A 104 10.09 -4.02 9.97
CA ASP A 104 8.88 -3.46 10.55
C ASP A 104 7.63 -4.23 10.09
N ALA A 105 7.02 -4.96 11.02
CA ALA A 105 5.82 -5.75 10.74
C ALA A 105 4.59 -4.90 10.36
N ASP A 106 4.57 -3.60 10.72
CA ASP A 106 3.45 -2.73 10.36
C ASP A 106 3.39 -2.46 8.86
N LEU A 107 4.51 -2.66 8.16
CA LEU A 107 4.61 -2.55 6.71
C LEU A 107 4.38 -3.88 5.96
N ASP A 108 4.03 -4.97 6.65
CA ASP A 108 3.73 -6.25 6.00
C ASP A 108 2.65 -6.14 4.91
N PRO A 109 1.60 -5.31 5.05
CA PRO A 109 0.54 -5.20 4.04
C PRO A 109 1.01 -4.74 2.66
N ILE A 110 2.21 -4.18 2.52
CA ILE A 110 2.72 -3.68 1.24
C ILE A 110 3.91 -4.49 0.68
N ARG A 111 4.38 -5.52 1.38
CA ARG A 111 5.60 -6.27 0.98
C ARG A 111 5.48 -6.98 -0.37
N ASP A 112 4.28 -7.31 -0.80
CA ASP A 112 3.95 -7.94 -2.06
C ASP A 112 3.47 -6.94 -3.14
N THR A 113 3.81 -5.65 -3.01
CA THR A 113 3.54 -4.61 -4.02
C THR A 113 4.77 -4.35 -4.89
N LEU A 114 4.56 -3.87 -6.11
CA LEU A 114 5.64 -3.36 -6.97
C LEU A 114 6.38 -2.19 -6.33
N GLY A 115 5.66 -1.30 -5.65
CA GLY A 115 6.26 -0.17 -4.97
C GLY A 115 7.28 -0.59 -3.92
N TRP A 116 6.94 -1.57 -3.08
CA TRP A 116 7.90 -2.17 -2.14
C TRP A 116 9.09 -2.82 -2.87
N GLN A 117 8.84 -3.56 -3.94
CA GLN A 117 9.92 -4.21 -4.69
C GLN A 117 10.85 -3.19 -5.35
N ARG A 118 10.33 -2.03 -5.79
CA ARG A 118 11.16 -0.91 -6.29
C ARG A 118 12.07 -0.34 -5.20
N LEU A 119 11.60 -0.17 -3.97
CA LEU A 119 12.43 0.21 -2.82
C LEU A 119 13.56 -0.80 -2.55
N LEU A 120 13.35 -2.08 -2.88
CA LEU A 120 14.36 -3.12 -2.80
C LEU A 120 15.28 -3.20 -4.05
N GLY A 121 15.18 -2.25 -4.97
CA GLY A 121 15.99 -2.17 -6.17
C GLY A 121 15.52 -3.05 -7.34
N LEU A 122 14.30 -3.61 -7.27
CA LEU A 122 13.73 -4.35 -8.39
C LEU A 122 12.88 -3.42 -9.27
N SER A 123 12.99 -3.59 -10.60
CA SER A 123 12.27 -2.75 -11.56
C SER A 123 11.67 -3.60 -12.68
N PRO A 124 10.41 -3.36 -13.07
CA PRO A 124 9.82 -4.04 -14.21
C PRO A 124 10.44 -3.62 -15.55
N GLN A 125 11.19 -2.52 -15.62
CA GLN A 125 11.97 -2.14 -16.81
C GLN A 125 13.15 -3.10 -17.06
N ASN A 126 13.68 -3.73 -16.02
CA ASN A 126 14.80 -4.66 -16.15
C ASN A 126 14.29 -6.10 -16.24
N GLU A 127 14.47 -6.73 -17.42
CA GLU A 127 14.01 -8.09 -17.67
C GLU A 127 14.59 -9.12 -16.70
N ALA A 128 15.85 -8.96 -16.27
CA ALA A 128 16.48 -9.84 -15.28
C ALA A 128 15.75 -9.83 -13.92
N HIS A 129 14.95 -8.80 -13.64
CA HIS A 129 14.16 -8.72 -12.39
C HIS A 129 12.79 -9.40 -12.50
N LEU A 130 12.28 -9.65 -13.71
CA LEU A 130 10.90 -10.11 -13.92
C LEU A 130 10.59 -11.45 -13.24
N PRO A 131 11.46 -12.48 -13.28
CA PRO A 131 11.18 -13.74 -12.59
C PRO A 131 11.03 -13.56 -11.07
N LYS A 132 11.74 -12.60 -10.50
CA LYS A 132 11.69 -12.31 -9.07
C LYS A 132 10.48 -11.44 -8.72
N LEU A 133 10.16 -10.45 -9.55
CA LEU A 133 8.97 -9.62 -9.39
C LEU A 133 7.70 -10.47 -9.48
N LEU A 134 7.62 -11.35 -10.49
CA LEU A 134 6.46 -12.22 -10.70
C LEU A 134 6.12 -13.02 -9.44
N ARG A 135 7.14 -13.57 -8.75
CA ARG A 135 6.97 -14.39 -7.55
C ARG A 135 6.77 -13.61 -6.26
N ARG A 136 7.18 -12.34 -6.21
CA ARG A 136 7.12 -11.52 -4.99
C ARG A 136 5.91 -10.60 -4.94
N VAL A 137 5.32 -10.33 -6.09
CA VAL A 137 4.17 -9.47 -6.22
C VAL A 137 2.90 -10.30 -6.23
N THR A 138 1.89 -9.85 -5.53
CA THR A 138 0.53 -10.36 -5.65
C THR A 138 -0.22 -9.51 -6.67
N TRP A 139 -0.84 -10.17 -7.65
CA TRP A 139 -1.49 -9.53 -8.78
C TRP A 139 -3.00 -9.60 -8.61
N PHE A 140 -3.69 -8.50 -8.84
CA PHE A 140 -5.13 -8.38 -8.62
C PHE A 140 -5.83 -7.88 -9.88
N LYS A 141 -7.05 -8.36 -10.05
CA LYS A 141 -8.01 -7.86 -11.03
C LYS A 141 -9.41 -7.84 -10.40
N LEU A 142 -10.17 -6.79 -10.71
CA LEU A 142 -11.61 -6.76 -10.51
C LEU A 142 -12.28 -7.11 -11.84
N ASP A 143 -13.18 -8.09 -11.86
CA ASP A 143 -13.94 -8.39 -13.07
C ASP A 143 -15.27 -7.61 -13.10
N ALA A 144 -15.94 -7.64 -14.27
CA ALA A 144 -17.21 -6.92 -14.47
C ALA A 144 -18.34 -7.38 -13.54
N GLY A 145 -18.24 -8.56 -12.92
CA GLY A 145 -19.19 -9.08 -11.92
C GLY A 145 -18.75 -8.78 -10.49
N MET A 146 -17.88 -7.78 -10.27
CA MET A 146 -17.32 -7.40 -8.97
C MET A 146 -16.59 -8.55 -8.24
N ALA A 147 -16.30 -9.65 -8.92
CA ALA A 147 -15.46 -10.69 -8.37
C ALA A 147 -13.99 -10.21 -8.33
N ARG A 148 -13.35 -10.44 -7.20
CA ARG A 148 -11.92 -10.14 -7.03
C ARG A 148 -11.11 -11.34 -7.45
N GLU A 149 -10.20 -11.15 -8.39
CA GLU A 149 -9.25 -12.17 -8.78
C GLU A 149 -7.86 -11.83 -8.24
N LYS A 150 -7.22 -12.84 -7.66
CA LYS A 150 -5.85 -12.75 -7.15
C LYS A 150 -5.00 -13.83 -7.82
N LEU A 151 -3.93 -13.39 -8.47
CA LEU A 151 -2.97 -14.26 -9.15
C LEU A 151 -1.64 -14.21 -8.40
N THR A 152 -1.09 -15.37 -8.09
CA THR A 152 0.20 -15.52 -7.39
C THR A 152 1.06 -16.59 -8.05
N PHE A 153 2.37 -16.45 -7.93
CA PHE A 153 3.39 -17.36 -8.47
C PHE A 153 4.28 -17.87 -7.34
N PRO A 154 3.84 -18.92 -6.61
CA PRO A 154 4.51 -19.35 -5.37
C PRO A 154 5.92 -19.90 -5.59
N ASP A 155 6.23 -20.39 -6.79
CA ASP A 155 7.56 -20.85 -7.17
C ASP A 155 7.85 -20.59 -8.66
N ALA A 156 8.90 -21.20 -9.21
CA ALA A 156 9.34 -20.99 -10.59
C ALA A 156 8.44 -21.65 -11.67
N ARG A 157 7.43 -22.41 -11.29
CA ARG A 157 6.60 -23.20 -12.22
C ARG A 157 5.09 -23.07 -11.94
N ARG A 158 4.69 -22.86 -10.69
CA ARG A 158 3.27 -22.85 -10.29
C ARG A 158 2.68 -21.47 -10.36
N VAL A 159 1.46 -21.40 -10.83
CA VAL A 159 0.58 -20.23 -10.76
C VAL A 159 -0.70 -20.61 -10.04
N VAL A 160 -1.21 -19.71 -9.24
CA VAL A 160 -2.45 -19.89 -8.49
C VAL A 160 -3.36 -18.70 -8.76
N LEU A 161 -4.56 -18.97 -9.26
CA LEU A 161 -5.62 -17.99 -9.43
C LEU A 161 -6.71 -18.26 -8.40
N GLU A 162 -6.96 -17.28 -7.53
CA GLU A 162 -8.06 -17.26 -6.58
C GLU A 162 -9.10 -16.24 -7.06
N ARG A 163 -10.35 -16.67 -7.20
CA ARG A 163 -11.49 -15.82 -7.53
C ARG A 163 -12.46 -15.80 -6.36
N THR A 164 -12.65 -14.63 -5.79
CA THR A 164 -13.59 -14.39 -4.68
C THR A 164 -14.73 -13.55 -5.19
N GLY A 165 -15.95 -14.00 -4.98
CA GLY A 165 -17.17 -13.30 -5.40
C GLY A 165 -18.39 -13.80 -4.62
N PHE A 166 -19.50 -13.09 -4.75
CA PHE A 166 -20.77 -13.49 -4.15
C PHE A 166 -21.39 -14.63 -4.96
N ASP A 167 -21.77 -15.70 -4.30
CA ASP A 167 -22.52 -16.83 -4.89
C ASP A 167 -24.02 -16.64 -4.56
N GLU A 168 -24.78 -16.25 -5.55
CA GLU A 168 -26.20 -15.97 -5.39
C GLU A 168 -27.01 -17.20 -4.95
N LYS A 169 -26.62 -18.41 -5.37
CA LYS A 169 -27.30 -19.65 -4.97
C LYS A 169 -27.00 -20.01 -3.52
N ALA A 170 -25.77 -19.82 -3.10
CA ALA A 170 -25.33 -20.10 -1.74
C ALA A 170 -25.55 -18.91 -0.78
N GLN A 171 -25.96 -17.73 -1.28
CA GLN A 171 -26.16 -16.48 -0.54
C GLN A 171 -24.95 -16.13 0.34
N ARG A 172 -23.74 -16.32 -0.17
CA ARG A 172 -22.50 -16.06 0.56
C ARG A 172 -21.34 -15.76 -0.36
N VAL A 173 -20.32 -15.10 0.17
CA VAL A 173 -19.03 -14.93 -0.51
C VAL A 173 -18.32 -16.28 -0.57
N THR A 174 -17.88 -16.67 -1.76
CA THR A 174 -17.12 -17.89 -2.02
C THR A 174 -15.80 -17.58 -2.67
N THR A 175 -14.79 -18.41 -2.40
CA THR A 175 -13.48 -18.34 -3.07
C THR A 175 -13.23 -19.65 -3.80
N ARG A 176 -13.00 -19.55 -5.10
CA ARG A 176 -12.58 -20.68 -5.94
C ARG A 176 -11.10 -20.53 -6.25
N LYS A 177 -10.36 -21.62 -6.12
CA LYS A 177 -8.92 -21.65 -6.34
C LYS A 177 -8.59 -22.62 -7.48
N ARG A 178 -7.76 -22.16 -8.43
CA ARG A 178 -7.22 -22.97 -9.52
C ARG A 178 -5.69 -22.90 -9.44
N THR A 179 -5.05 -24.05 -9.64
CA THR A 179 -3.60 -24.15 -9.67
C THR A 179 -3.19 -24.62 -11.07
N GLY A 180 -2.22 -23.94 -11.66
CA GLY A 180 -1.67 -24.24 -12.97
C GLY A 180 -0.16 -24.12 -12.98
N THR A 181 0.40 -24.12 -14.19
CA THR A 181 1.83 -23.92 -14.44
C THR A 181 2.05 -22.67 -15.27
N TYR A 182 3.28 -22.15 -15.24
CA TYR A 182 3.67 -21.05 -16.08
C TYR A 182 5.12 -21.19 -16.58
N THR A 183 5.41 -20.49 -17.67
CA THR A 183 6.75 -20.22 -18.16
C THR A 183 6.91 -18.75 -18.46
N LEU A 184 8.11 -18.21 -18.23
CA LEU A 184 8.47 -16.82 -18.52
C LEU A 184 9.71 -16.81 -19.41
N GLN A 185 9.62 -16.15 -20.58
CA GLN A 185 10.72 -15.94 -21.52
C GLN A 185 10.80 -14.44 -21.85
N GLY A 186 11.85 -13.77 -21.40
CA GLY A 186 11.88 -12.32 -21.44
C GLY A 186 10.66 -11.73 -20.73
N ARG A 187 9.82 -11.01 -21.46
CA ARG A 187 8.56 -10.44 -20.96
C ARG A 187 7.33 -11.30 -21.22
N THR A 188 7.47 -12.33 -22.05
CA THR A 188 6.34 -13.19 -22.44
C THR A 188 6.09 -14.24 -21.37
N LEU A 189 4.88 -14.24 -20.84
CA LEU A 189 4.38 -15.18 -19.85
C LEU A 189 3.35 -16.10 -20.51
N ARG A 190 3.50 -17.40 -20.34
CA ARG A 190 2.51 -18.40 -20.71
C ARG A 190 2.00 -19.10 -19.47
N VAL A 191 0.69 -19.08 -19.27
CA VAL A 191 -0.01 -19.68 -18.13
C VAL A 191 -0.92 -20.79 -18.61
N ALA A 192 -0.90 -21.95 -17.97
CA ALA A 192 -1.74 -23.09 -18.31
C ALA A 192 -2.43 -23.64 -17.06
N PHE A 193 -3.77 -23.71 -17.11
CA PHE A 193 -4.57 -24.41 -16.12
C PHE A 193 -5.04 -25.75 -16.66
N PRO A 194 -5.25 -26.79 -15.81
CA PRO A 194 -5.73 -28.09 -16.25
C PRO A 194 -7.04 -27.99 -17.03
N ASN A 195 -7.11 -28.70 -18.17
CA ASN A 195 -8.29 -28.77 -19.04
C ASN A 195 -8.71 -27.44 -19.69
N GLU A 196 -7.82 -26.45 -19.73
CA GLU A 196 -8.05 -25.16 -20.37
C GLU A 196 -6.93 -24.88 -21.39
N PRO A 197 -7.22 -24.12 -22.46
CA PRO A 197 -6.16 -23.62 -23.35
C PRO A 197 -5.15 -22.76 -22.57
N ALA A 198 -3.88 -22.89 -22.90
CA ALA A 198 -2.86 -22.02 -22.32
C ALA A 198 -3.09 -20.57 -22.76
N VAL A 199 -2.87 -19.64 -21.85
CA VAL A 199 -3.01 -18.20 -22.07
C VAL A 199 -1.62 -17.57 -22.12
N GLU A 200 -1.37 -16.80 -23.17
CA GLU A 200 -0.15 -16.00 -23.30
C GLU A 200 -0.42 -14.55 -22.90
N GLY A 201 0.64 -13.90 -22.41
CA GLY A 201 0.59 -12.52 -22.02
C GLY A 201 1.96 -11.94 -21.77
N THR A 202 1.99 -10.72 -21.24
CA THR A 202 3.23 -9.97 -21.01
C THR A 202 3.21 -9.25 -19.67
N LEU A 203 4.38 -9.13 -19.05
CA LEU A 203 4.60 -8.20 -17.94
C LEU A 203 5.18 -6.90 -18.52
N SER A 204 4.39 -5.83 -18.48
CA SER A 204 4.75 -4.53 -19.02
C SER A 204 5.88 -3.86 -18.21
N ASP A 205 6.55 -2.89 -18.81
CA ASP A 205 7.54 -2.04 -18.15
C ASP A 205 6.96 -1.15 -17.04
N LYS A 206 5.64 -0.87 -17.10
CA LYS A 206 4.90 -0.17 -16.04
C LYS A 206 4.53 -1.08 -14.87
N GLY A 207 4.61 -2.41 -15.06
CA GLY A 207 4.30 -3.38 -14.03
C GLY A 207 2.86 -3.87 -14.07
N ALA A 208 2.19 -3.82 -15.21
CA ALA A 208 0.91 -4.49 -15.42
C ALA A 208 1.14 -5.85 -16.06
N LEU A 209 0.41 -6.87 -15.60
CA LEU A 209 0.43 -8.22 -16.13
C LEU A 209 -0.78 -8.40 -17.04
N GLN A 210 -0.56 -8.42 -18.36
CA GLN A 210 -1.59 -8.59 -19.38
C GLN A 210 -1.62 -10.06 -19.82
N LEU A 211 -2.70 -10.77 -19.56
CA LEU A 211 -2.84 -12.23 -19.78
C LEU A 211 -4.04 -12.54 -20.67
N GLY A 212 -3.96 -12.25 -21.96
CA GLY A 212 -4.95 -12.64 -22.95
C GLY A 212 -6.40 -12.65 -22.42
N ALA A 213 -7.06 -13.80 -22.50
CA ALA A 213 -8.44 -13.97 -22.02
C ALA A 213 -8.62 -13.80 -20.50
N LEU A 214 -7.57 -13.88 -19.70
CA LEU A 214 -7.64 -13.63 -18.26
C LEU A 214 -7.68 -12.13 -17.92
N GLY A 215 -7.30 -11.26 -18.87
CA GLY A 215 -7.31 -9.81 -18.71
C GLY A 215 -6.06 -9.24 -18.06
N THR A 216 -6.17 -8.01 -17.56
CA THR A 216 -5.04 -7.26 -16.98
C THR A 216 -5.08 -7.30 -15.47
N PHE A 217 -3.95 -7.62 -14.86
CA PHE A 217 -3.74 -7.63 -13.42
C PHE A 217 -2.73 -6.55 -13.04
N THR A 218 -2.95 -5.93 -11.88
CA THR A 218 -2.05 -4.96 -11.25
C THR A 218 -1.69 -5.41 -9.84
N ASP A 219 -0.73 -4.76 -9.21
CA ASP A 219 -0.33 -5.07 -7.82
C ASP A 219 -1.18 -4.36 -6.75
N LEU A 220 -2.12 -3.55 -7.20
CA LEU A 220 -3.03 -2.84 -6.32
C LEU A 220 -4.46 -3.41 -6.47
N PRO A 221 -5.03 -3.99 -5.40
CA PRO A 221 -6.42 -4.40 -5.42
C PRO A 221 -7.34 -3.17 -5.43
N PRO A 222 -8.58 -3.29 -5.93
CA PRO A 222 -9.61 -2.33 -5.60
C PRO A 222 -9.87 -2.41 -4.08
N GLU A 223 -9.72 -1.28 -3.37
CA GLU A 223 -9.66 -1.30 -1.91
C GLU A 223 -10.91 -0.78 -1.22
N CYS A 224 -11.60 0.15 -1.84
CA CYS A 224 -12.88 0.65 -1.36
C CYS A 224 -13.77 0.89 -2.57
N ASP A 225 -14.98 0.41 -2.50
CA ASP A 225 -16.01 0.73 -3.48
C ASP A 225 -16.47 2.16 -3.19
N ALA A 226 -16.35 3.05 -4.18
CA ALA A 226 -16.87 4.40 -4.11
C ALA A 226 -18.40 4.40 -4.24
#